data_72ccafe1a33aa75771b2ac8c14b7e207
#
_entry.id   72ccafe1a33aa75771b2ac8c14b7e207
#
_cell.length_a   1.000
_cell.length_b   1.000
_cell.length_c   1.000
_cell.angle_alpha   90.00
_cell.angle_beta   90.00
_cell.angle_gamma   90.00
#
_symmetry.space_group_name_H-M   'P 1'
#
loop_
_entity.id
_entity.type
_entity.pdbx_description
1 polymer ?
#
loop_
_entity_poly.entity_id
_entity_poly.type
_entity_poly.pdbx_seq_one_letter_code
_entity_poly.pdbx_strand_id
1 'polypeptide(L)'
;RRSQFDDGQFFRGKSLDTFSPMGPSLVAGDDIDPNTVDVALRVNGETKQDSNTEQFIFDIQEAVSYISANMTLRPGDVISTGTPGGVGIFRDPVDLLEPGDTCEAEIEDIGTLENPVVAE
;
A
#
# COMPACT_ATOMS: atom_id res chain seq x y z
N ARG A 1 9.08 7.98 -9.45
CA ARG A 1 10.23 7.74 -8.56
C ARG A 1 11.38 8.72 -8.71
N ARG A 2 11.72 9.21 -9.91
CA ARG A 2 12.74 10.27 -10.05
C ARG A 2 12.47 11.44 -9.10
N SER A 3 11.23 11.94 -9.03
CA SER A 3 10.87 13.04 -8.16
C SER A 3 11.04 12.74 -6.65
N GLN A 4 10.94 11.47 -6.22
CA GLN A 4 11.21 11.09 -4.83
C GLN A 4 12.69 11.21 -4.44
N PHE A 5 13.58 10.97 -5.39
CA PHE A 5 15.03 11.04 -5.15
C PHE A 5 15.60 12.43 -5.38
N ASP A 6 15.03 13.18 -6.34
CA ASP A 6 15.52 14.50 -6.71
C ASP A 6 15.29 15.54 -5.61
N ASP A 7 14.19 15.45 -4.86
CA ASP A 7 13.81 16.41 -3.83
C ASP A 7 13.52 15.80 -2.45
N GLY A 8 13.63 14.48 -2.30
CA GLY A 8 13.31 13.75 -1.05
C GLY A 8 11.83 13.77 -0.66
N GLN A 9 10.95 14.22 -1.55
CA GLN A 9 9.51 14.36 -1.29
C GLN A 9 8.75 13.09 -1.71
N PHE A 10 8.66 12.12 -0.82
CA PHE A 10 7.93 10.87 -1.07
C PHE A 10 6.46 11.10 -1.42
N PHE A 11 5.82 12.07 -0.77
CA PHE A 11 4.42 12.40 -1.04
C PHE A 11 4.20 12.80 -2.50
N ARG A 12 5.01 13.70 -3.04
CA ARG A 12 4.89 14.13 -4.44
C ARG A 12 5.03 12.98 -5.42
N GLY A 13 5.97 12.09 -5.19
CA GLY A 13 6.19 10.92 -6.04
C GLY A 13 5.11 9.83 -5.94
N LYS A 14 4.14 9.99 -5.04
CA LYS A 14 3.00 9.08 -4.85
C LYS A 14 1.65 9.72 -5.15
N SER A 15 1.64 10.99 -5.58
CA SER A 15 0.42 11.80 -5.76
C SER A 15 0.13 12.13 -7.23
N LEU A 16 0.68 11.35 -8.16
CA LEU A 16 0.40 11.51 -9.58
C LEU A 16 -0.97 10.89 -9.91
N ASP A 17 -1.57 11.35 -11.01
CA ASP A 17 -2.79 10.76 -11.53
C ASP A 17 -2.62 9.25 -11.71
N THR A 18 -3.67 8.49 -11.44
CA THR A 18 -3.70 7.02 -11.44
C THR A 18 -2.88 6.32 -10.34
N PHE A 19 -2.18 7.07 -9.49
CA PHE A 19 -1.48 6.50 -8.34
C PHE A 19 -2.44 6.24 -7.17
N SER A 20 -2.02 5.36 -6.26
CA SER A 20 -2.81 4.96 -5.07
C SER A 20 -4.20 4.42 -5.43
N PRO A 21 -4.32 3.45 -6.34
CA PRO A 21 -5.59 2.80 -6.59
C PRO A 21 -6.10 2.15 -5.30
N MET A 22 -7.43 2.17 -5.09
CA MET A 22 -8.09 1.62 -3.91
C MET A 22 -9.20 0.66 -4.34
N GLY A 23 -9.36 -0.44 -3.59
CA GLY A 23 -10.35 -1.48 -3.85
C GLY A 23 -9.84 -2.87 -3.47
N PRO A 24 -10.53 -3.94 -3.92
CA PRO A 24 -11.73 -3.96 -4.76
C PRO A 24 -12.97 -3.49 -4.02
N SER A 25 -12.94 -3.51 -2.68
CA SER A 25 -14.06 -3.13 -1.81
C SER A 25 -13.57 -2.36 -0.60
N LEU A 26 -14.51 -1.70 0.09
CA LEU A 26 -14.31 -1.10 1.41
C LEU A 26 -15.02 -1.99 2.42
N VAL A 27 -14.28 -2.49 3.40
CA VAL A 27 -14.81 -3.32 4.49
C VAL A 27 -14.88 -2.50 5.76
N ALA A 28 -16.00 -2.58 6.48
CA ALA A 28 -16.14 -1.90 7.76
C ALA A 28 -15.26 -2.56 8.83
N GLY A 29 -14.70 -1.75 9.72
CA GLY A 29 -13.79 -2.24 10.76
C GLY A 29 -14.40 -3.19 11.79
N ASP A 30 -15.74 -3.30 11.82
CA ASP A 30 -16.45 -4.29 12.66
C ASP A 30 -16.52 -5.69 12.01
N ASP A 31 -16.22 -5.80 10.72
CA ASP A 31 -16.33 -7.05 9.96
C ASP A 31 -15.00 -7.81 9.86
N ILE A 32 -13.87 -7.13 10.08
CA ILE A 32 -12.53 -7.74 10.10
C ILE A 32 -11.68 -7.13 11.22
N ASP A 33 -10.67 -7.86 11.71
CA ASP A 33 -9.62 -7.27 12.54
C ASP A 33 -8.47 -6.79 11.64
N PRO A 34 -8.35 -5.49 11.39
CA PRO A 34 -7.36 -4.97 10.45
C PRO A 34 -5.91 -5.10 10.94
N ASN A 35 -5.67 -5.56 12.18
CA ASN A 35 -4.35 -5.80 12.74
C ASN A 35 -3.87 -7.25 12.58
N THR A 36 -4.69 -8.14 12.00
CA THR A 36 -4.37 -9.58 11.90
C THR A 36 -4.70 -10.20 10.55
N VAL A 37 -4.72 -9.39 9.46
CA VAL A 37 -5.02 -9.89 8.11
C VAL A 37 -3.77 -10.14 7.30
N ASP A 38 -3.80 -11.17 6.46
CA ASP A 38 -2.74 -11.45 5.50
C ASP A 38 -2.75 -10.44 4.38
N VAL A 39 -1.55 -10.02 3.96
CA VAL A 39 -1.34 -9.06 2.86
C VAL A 39 -0.30 -9.61 1.90
N ALA A 40 -0.61 -9.60 0.61
CA ALA A 40 0.30 -10.04 -0.44
C ALA A 40 0.31 -9.09 -1.62
N LEU A 41 1.45 -9.01 -2.30
CA LEU A 41 1.58 -8.36 -3.60
C LEU A 41 2.20 -9.35 -4.59
N ARG A 42 1.56 -9.50 -5.75
CA ARG A 42 2.12 -10.22 -6.89
C ARG A 42 2.35 -9.26 -8.05
N VAL A 43 3.37 -9.54 -8.83
CA VAL A 43 3.63 -8.89 -10.12
C VAL A 43 3.75 -10.00 -11.15
N ASN A 44 2.88 -9.98 -12.16
CA ASN A 44 2.79 -11.03 -13.19
C ASN A 44 2.63 -12.44 -12.59
N GLY A 45 1.87 -12.55 -11.49
CA GLY A 45 1.65 -13.79 -10.76
C GLY A 45 2.80 -14.21 -9.83
N GLU A 46 3.96 -13.52 -9.85
CA GLU A 46 5.06 -13.78 -8.91
C GLU A 46 4.88 -13.01 -7.62
N THR A 47 4.92 -13.70 -6.47
CA THR A 47 4.82 -13.08 -5.15
C THR A 47 6.04 -12.18 -4.87
N LYS A 48 5.79 -10.92 -4.68
CA LYS A 48 6.80 -9.90 -4.37
C LYS A 48 6.78 -9.45 -2.91
N GLN A 49 5.61 -9.46 -2.28
CA GLN A 49 5.44 -9.20 -0.85
C GLN A 49 4.45 -10.22 -0.29
N ASP A 50 4.72 -10.69 0.92
CA ASP A 50 3.89 -11.65 1.65
C ASP A 50 4.13 -11.40 3.15
N SER A 51 3.06 -11.06 3.87
CA SER A 51 3.13 -10.68 5.29
C SER A 51 1.75 -10.72 5.93
N ASN A 52 1.71 -10.39 7.22
CA ASN A 52 0.49 -10.19 7.97
C ASN A 52 0.55 -8.84 8.70
N THR A 53 -0.58 -8.18 8.90
CA THR A 53 -0.64 -6.87 9.57
C THR A 53 -0.28 -6.93 11.05
N GLU A 54 -0.24 -8.11 11.67
CA GLU A 54 0.32 -8.31 13.03
C GLU A 54 1.80 -7.89 13.15
N GLN A 55 2.49 -7.74 11.99
CA GLN A 55 3.86 -7.25 11.92
C GLN A 55 3.96 -5.72 11.91
N PHE A 56 2.87 -4.99 12.08
CA PHE A 56 2.91 -3.54 12.23
C PHE A 56 3.81 -3.14 13.42
N ILE A 57 4.65 -2.11 13.22
CA ILE A 57 5.43 -1.50 14.31
C ILE A 57 4.50 -0.72 15.24
N PHE A 58 3.53 -0.03 14.66
CA PHE A 58 2.44 0.66 15.36
C PHE A 58 1.13 0.12 14.80
N ASP A 59 0.23 -0.32 15.68
CA ASP A 59 -1.08 -0.78 15.26
C ASP A 59 -1.95 0.38 14.71
N ILE A 60 -3.10 0.03 14.14
CA ILE A 60 -3.97 1.03 13.51
C ILE A 60 -4.49 2.03 14.53
N GLN A 61 -4.82 1.59 15.74
CA GLN A 61 -5.32 2.42 16.82
C GLN A 61 -4.25 3.44 17.27
N GLU A 62 -3.01 3.01 17.40
CA GLU A 62 -1.87 3.89 17.71
C GLU A 62 -1.65 4.91 16.60
N ALA A 63 -1.66 4.48 15.34
CA ALA A 63 -1.49 5.37 14.19
C ALA A 63 -2.58 6.44 14.13
N VAL A 64 -3.85 6.06 14.27
CA VAL A 64 -5.00 6.98 14.30
C VAL A 64 -4.90 7.94 15.48
N SER A 65 -4.58 7.44 16.67
CA SER A 65 -4.41 8.27 17.88
C SER A 65 -3.31 9.31 17.70
N TYR A 66 -2.15 8.91 17.17
CA TYR A 66 -1.03 9.81 16.93
C TYR A 66 -1.36 10.92 15.93
N ILE A 67 -1.98 10.57 14.81
CA ILE A 67 -2.34 11.52 13.75
C ILE A 67 -3.42 12.49 14.27
N SER A 68 -4.47 11.98 14.90
CA SER A 68 -5.61 12.77 15.36
C SER A 68 -5.26 13.74 16.50
N ALA A 69 -4.17 13.49 17.22
CA ALA A 69 -3.67 14.42 18.22
C ALA A 69 -3.23 15.79 17.63
N ASN A 70 -2.87 15.83 16.35
CA ASN A 70 -2.35 17.01 15.68
C ASN A 70 -3.16 17.44 14.45
N MET A 71 -4.02 16.55 13.92
CA MET A 71 -4.80 16.79 12.70
C MET A 71 -6.23 16.31 12.89
N THR A 72 -7.19 17.12 12.46
CA THR A 72 -8.59 16.71 12.46
C THR A 72 -8.81 15.66 11.37
N LEU A 73 -9.17 14.45 11.75
CA LEU A 73 -9.62 13.41 10.82
C LEU A 73 -11.11 13.56 10.54
N ARG A 74 -11.50 13.36 9.29
CA ARG A 74 -12.89 13.47 8.81
C ARG A 74 -13.31 12.18 8.10
N PRO A 75 -14.61 11.89 8.03
CA PRO A 75 -15.09 10.80 7.19
C PRO A 75 -14.59 10.93 5.75
N GLY A 76 -13.98 9.88 5.23
CA GLY A 76 -13.37 9.84 3.90
C GLY A 76 -11.85 10.10 3.87
N ASP A 77 -11.24 10.50 5.00
CA ASP A 77 -9.77 10.57 5.07
C ASP A 77 -9.17 9.15 4.98
N VAL A 78 -8.07 9.05 4.25
CA VAL A 78 -7.36 7.78 4.05
C VAL A 78 -5.98 7.84 4.69
N ILE A 79 -5.66 6.84 5.49
CA ILE A 79 -4.36 6.67 6.13
C ILE A 79 -3.65 5.48 5.50
N SER A 80 -2.51 5.73 4.84
CA SER A 80 -1.65 4.65 4.36
C SER A 80 -0.73 4.19 5.49
N THR A 81 -0.95 2.95 5.95
CA THR A 81 -0.29 2.38 7.13
C THR A 81 1.12 1.83 6.85
N GLY A 82 1.57 1.91 5.61
CA GLY A 82 2.90 1.44 5.22
C GLY A 82 2.87 0.20 4.32
N THR A 83 4.00 -0.46 4.21
CA THR A 83 4.17 -1.63 3.34
C THR A 83 5.16 -2.61 3.97
N PRO A 84 4.96 -3.92 3.82
CA PRO A 84 5.93 -4.92 4.28
C PRO A 84 7.21 -4.93 3.43
N GLY A 85 8.16 -5.77 3.80
CA GLY A 85 9.37 -6.05 3.01
C GLY A 85 9.07 -6.51 1.59
N GLY A 86 10.06 -6.44 0.70
CA GLY A 86 9.92 -6.87 -0.70
C GLY A 86 9.64 -5.76 -1.72
N VAL A 87 9.71 -4.49 -1.28
CA VAL A 87 9.59 -3.34 -2.21
C VAL A 87 10.71 -3.37 -3.24
N GLY A 88 10.35 -3.28 -4.54
CA GLY A 88 11.25 -3.52 -5.66
C GLY A 88 12.54 -2.69 -5.67
N ILE A 89 12.49 -1.42 -5.21
CA ILE A 89 13.70 -0.57 -5.16
C ILE A 89 14.76 -1.07 -4.16
N PHE A 90 14.36 -1.85 -3.16
CA PHE A 90 15.24 -2.37 -2.12
C PHE A 90 15.64 -3.82 -2.36
N ARG A 91 15.25 -4.39 -3.51
CA ARG A 91 15.68 -5.74 -3.93
C ARG A 91 17.09 -5.71 -4.49
N ASP A 92 17.75 -6.84 -4.47
CA ASP A 92 19.03 -7.07 -5.13
C ASP A 92 18.92 -8.30 -6.06
N PRO A 93 18.92 -8.10 -7.38
CA PRO A 93 18.95 -6.83 -8.10
C PRO A 93 17.65 -6.01 -7.90
N VAL A 94 17.74 -4.68 -8.12
CA VAL A 94 16.56 -3.80 -8.10
C VAL A 94 15.53 -4.26 -9.13
N ASP A 95 14.28 -4.38 -8.68
CA ASP A 95 13.16 -4.95 -9.46
C ASP A 95 12.02 -3.91 -9.51
N LEU A 96 11.96 -3.11 -10.57
CA LEU A 96 10.96 -2.05 -10.74
C LEU A 96 9.89 -2.47 -11.73
N LEU A 97 8.69 -1.96 -11.51
CA LEU A 97 7.57 -2.14 -12.43
C LEU A 97 7.89 -1.55 -13.81
N GLU A 98 7.51 -2.28 -14.85
CA GLU A 98 7.65 -1.88 -16.26
C GLU A 98 6.27 -1.83 -16.95
N PRO A 99 6.12 -1.02 -18.01
CA PRO A 99 4.90 -1.05 -18.80
C PRO A 99 4.60 -2.45 -19.34
N GLY A 100 3.38 -2.93 -19.11
CA GLY A 100 2.94 -4.28 -19.44
C GLY A 100 2.85 -5.22 -18.25
N ASP A 101 3.40 -4.82 -17.08
CA ASP A 101 3.22 -5.59 -15.86
C ASP A 101 1.77 -5.50 -15.35
N THR A 102 1.36 -6.52 -14.62
CA THR A 102 0.14 -6.55 -13.83
C THR A 102 0.47 -6.67 -12.36
N CYS A 103 -0.05 -5.74 -11.55
CA CYS A 103 0.08 -5.75 -10.10
C CYS A 103 -1.19 -6.24 -9.45
N GLU A 104 -1.10 -7.21 -8.56
CA GLU A 104 -2.20 -7.78 -7.79
C GLU A 104 -1.90 -7.59 -6.29
N ALA A 105 -2.63 -6.66 -5.64
CA ALA A 105 -2.56 -6.47 -4.20
C ALA A 105 -3.73 -7.20 -3.54
N GLU A 106 -3.44 -8.15 -2.68
CA GLU A 106 -4.43 -8.96 -1.99
C GLU A 106 -4.40 -8.69 -0.49
N ILE A 107 -5.57 -8.54 0.10
CA ILE A 107 -5.75 -8.50 1.55
C ILE A 107 -6.84 -9.52 1.90
N GLU A 108 -6.54 -10.36 2.89
CA GLU A 108 -7.46 -11.36 3.41
C GLU A 108 -8.82 -10.72 3.74
N ASP A 109 -9.91 -11.42 3.40
CA ASP A 109 -11.30 -10.99 3.60
C ASP A 109 -11.74 -9.71 2.84
N ILE A 110 -10.82 -9.02 2.15
CA ILE A 110 -11.15 -7.87 1.29
C ILE A 110 -11.12 -8.26 -0.19
N GLY A 111 -10.12 -9.07 -0.58
CA GLY A 111 -9.95 -9.55 -1.94
C GLY A 111 -8.72 -8.96 -2.64
N THR A 112 -8.69 -9.11 -3.96
CA THR A 112 -7.55 -8.74 -4.79
C THR A 112 -7.87 -7.52 -5.65
N LEU A 113 -7.03 -6.49 -5.53
CA LEU A 113 -7.02 -5.33 -6.40
C LEU A 113 -5.98 -5.52 -7.51
N GLU A 114 -6.43 -5.62 -8.74
CA GLU A 114 -5.57 -5.80 -9.90
C GLU A 114 -5.46 -4.51 -10.71
N ASN A 115 -4.24 -4.14 -11.08
CA ASN A 115 -3.97 -2.95 -11.90
C ASN A 115 -2.88 -3.23 -12.94
N PRO A 116 -3.10 -2.86 -14.22
CA PRO A 116 -2.04 -2.89 -15.22
C PRO A 116 -1.10 -1.71 -15.06
N VAL A 117 0.16 -1.91 -15.38
CA VAL A 117 1.17 -0.85 -15.50
C VAL A 117 1.23 -0.39 -16.96
N VAL A 118 1.01 0.88 -17.19
CA VAL A 118 1.01 1.46 -18.54
C VAL A 118 2.10 2.54 -18.66
N ALA A 119 2.61 2.75 -19.87
CA ALA A 119 3.45 3.90 -20.16
C ALA A 119 2.60 5.17 -20.27
N GLU A 120 3.17 6.32 -19.86
CA GLU A 120 2.59 7.65 -20.11
C GLU A 120 2.67 7.99 -21.61
#